data_791290a1f34240cb3b88eb2dbc2393ca
#
_entry.id   791290a1f34240cb3b88eb2dbc2393ca
#
_cell.length_a   1.000
_cell.length_b   1.000
_cell.length_c   1.000
_cell.angle_alpha   90.00
_cell.angle_beta   90.00
_cell.angle_gamma   90.00
#
_symmetry.space_group_name_H-M   'P 1'
#
loop_
_entity.id
_entity.type
_entity.pdbx_description
1 polymer ?
#
loop_
_entity_poly.entity_id
_entity_poly.type
_entity_poly.pdbx_seq_one_letter_code
_entity_poly.pdbx_strand_id
1 'polypeptide(L)'
;MSKKITLNQVNQYRVDFTSCKSYESSMNALTRSKLEDITMDWDTYRKIDHTYSDVISSEMKEVTNQKASGRCWGFAALNLMRIDLAKKYNLVNFEFSQSYFMFFDKLEKANYFLESILSTLDEKSDSRLMAWLVSSPIQDGGQWDMFVNLMEKYGIVPQSVMPESLHSSSSRSMNQLITRQLRKFASVLRKKNKEGVMLDDLRKMKIDMMGTIYNMLCMFIGKPPKSFDWQVRDKKNKFLRFENLTPISFYKKNVGIKLADKVCLIHCPMDNKKMNELYTIKYLGNVVEGQIIKYLNVNIDELKKYSIKSLKNNEAVWFGCDVGKMFHRDVGVMDTDLYNYELTFGTNSEMDKSTRLEYGDSQMTHAMLFTGVDIKSKKPTKWRVENSWGPKGGCKGYYLMTDNWFNQYNYEVVIDKKYLPERIKEMFNKKPVELNPWDPMGALAK
;
A
#
# COMPACT_ATOMS: atom_id res chain seq x y z
N MET A 1 14.69 -36.75 -25.28
CA MET A 1 15.05 -36.52 -23.86
C MET A 1 13.87 -36.96 -22.98
N SER A 2 14.16 -37.58 -21.83
CA SER A 2 13.12 -38.01 -20.87
C SER A 2 12.45 -36.83 -20.24
N LYS A 3 11.08 -36.81 -20.16
CA LYS A 3 10.32 -35.83 -19.39
C LYS A 3 10.39 -36.10 -17.88
N LYS A 4 10.93 -37.24 -17.46
CA LYS A 4 11.00 -37.70 -16.07
C LYS A 4 12.41 -37.48 -15.52
N ILE A 5 12.52 -37.05 -14.29
CA ILE A 5 13.76 -37.11 -13.52
C ILE A 5 14.01 -38.59 -13.20
N THR A 6 15.14 -39.12 -13.64
CA THR A 6 15.52 -40.52 -13.41
C THR A 6 16.40 -40.68 -12.17
N LEU A 7 16.44 -41.88 -11.58
CA LEU A 7 17.33 -42.16 -10.45
C LEU A 7 18.81 -41.91 -10.76
N ASN A 8 19.22 -42.18 -12.02
CA ASN A 8 20.59 -41.89 -12.45
C ASN A 8 20.89 -40.39 -12.43
N GLN A 9 19.95 -39.55 -12.87
CA GLN A 9 20.10 -38.08 -12.76
C GLN A 9 20.18 -37.64 -11.30
N VAL A 10 19.34 -38.18 -10.41
CA VAL A 10 19.40 -37.87 -8.96
C VAL A 10 20.74 -38.27 -8.36
N ASN A 11 21.29 -39.43 -8.75
CA ASN A 11 22.61 -39.89 -8.33
C ASN A 11 23.72 -38.95 -8.82
N GLN A 12 23.62 -38.48 -10.09
CA GLN A 12 24.58 -37.50 -10.58
C GLN A 12 24.50 -36.18 -9.79
N TYR A 13 23.28 -35.63 -9.53
CA TYR A 13 23.13 -34.44 -8.71
C TYR A 13 23.71 -34.58 -7.29
N ARG A 14 23.63 -35.76 -6.68
CA ARG A 14 24.30 -36.05 -5.40
C ARG A 14 25.82 -35.96 -5.48
N VAL A 15 26.40 -36.55 -6.56
CA VAL A 15 27.85 -36.47 -6.77
C VAL A 15 28.29 -35.02 -6.98
N ASP A 16 27.57 -34.27 -7.83
CA ASP A 16 27.86 -32.88 -8.12
C ASP A 16 27.78 -32.01 -6.82
N PHE A 17 26.73 -32.20 -6.03
CA PHE A 17 26.57 -31.53 -4.74
C PHE A 17 27.73 -31.81 -3.78
N THR A 18 28.08 -33.08 -3.58
CA THR A 18 29.14 -33.49 -2.65
C THR A 18 30.53 -33.06 -3.11
N SER A 19 30.73 -32.89 -4.42
CA SER A 19 32.00 -32.40 -4.97
C SER A 19 32.29 -30.94 -4.66
N CYS A 20 31.23 -30.16 -4.33
CA CYS A 20 31.31 -28.74 -4.02
C CYS A 20 31.29 -28.50 -2.50
N LYS A 21 32.46 -28.29 -1.89
CA LYS A 21 32.58 -28.06 -0.41
C LYS A 21 31.79 -26.84 0.07
N SER A 22 31.62 -25.81 -0.75
CA SER A 22 30.79 -24.64 -0.38
C SER A 22 29.32 -25.01 -0.22
N TYR A 23 28.79 -25.92 -1.03
CA TYR A 23 27.40 -26.39 -0.91
C TYR A 23 27.18 -27.16 0.40
N GLU A 24 28.12 -28.00 0.81
CA GLU A 24 28.05 -28.71 2.09
C GLU A 24 28.13 -27.72 3.28
N SER A 25 28.99 -26.71 3.19
CA SER A 25 29.10 -25.65 4.21
C SER A 25 27.79 -24.85 4.30
N SER A 26 27.25 -24.41 3.16
CA SER A 26 25.96 -23.72 3.09
C SER A 26 24.81 -24.57 3.63
N MET A 27 24.75 -25.86 3.28
CA MET A 27 23.77 -26.81 3.80
C MET A 27 23.83 -26.91 5.33
N ASN A 28 25.04 -27.06 5.90
CA ASN A 28 25.23 -27.17 7.35
C ASN A 28 24.79 -25.90 8.09
N ALA A 29 24.98 -24.73 7.49
CA ALA A 29 24.54 -23.46 8.04
C ALA A 29 23.01 -23.29 7.91
N LEU A 30 22.46 -23.43 6.70
CA LEU A 30 21.05 -23.18 6.38
C LEU A 30 20.08 -24.16 7.02
N THR A 31 20.50 -25.41 7.30
CA THR A 31 19.64 -26.38 7.99
C THR A 31 19.38 -26.02 9.46
N ARG A 32 20.11 -25.05 10.03
CA ARG A 32 20.03 -24.67 11.45
C ARG A 32 19.87 -23.18 11.71
N SER A 33 19.99 -22.33 10.69
CA SER A 33 19.96 -20.88 10.82
C SER A 33 18.98 -20.29 9.79
N LYS A 34 18.51 -19.07 10.06
CA LYS A 34 17.65 -18.36 9.11
C LYS A 34 18.46 -17.97 7.87
N LEU A 35 17.77 -17.94 6.73
CA LEU A 35 18.36 -17.56 5.45
C LEU A 35 19.02 -16.18 5.52
N GLU A 36 18.30 -15.21 6.08
CA GLU A 36 18.75 -13.82 6.17
C GLU A 36 20.04 -13.68 6.99
N ASP A 37 20.20 -14.47 8.05
CA ASP A 37 21.38 -14.43 8.93
C ASP A 37 22.63 -14.98 8.24
N ILE A 38 22.46 -15.93 7.28
CA ILE A 38 23.57 -16.57 6.55
C ILE A 38 23.96 -15.79 5.31
N THR A 39 22.98 -15.16 4.63
CA THR A 39 23.19 -14.51 3.34
C THR A 39 23.53 -13.03 3.45
N MET A 40 23.39 -12.44 4.66
CA MET A 40 23.66 -11.02 4.86
C MET A 40 25.11 -10.67 4.53
N ASP A 41 25.30 -9.73 3.63
CA ASP A 41 26.62 -9.23 3.24
C ASP A 41 27.18 -8.29 4.33
N TRP A 42 28.31 -8.67 4.90
CA TRP A 42 28.94 -7.92 5.99
C TRP A 42 29.41 -6.54 5.56
N ASP A 43 29.92 -6.40 4.33
CA ASP A 43 30.44 -5.13 3.84
C ASP A 43 29.32 -4.13 3.54
N THR A 44 28.15 -4.61 3.14
CA THR A 44 26.93 -3.81 2.99
C THR A 44 26.37 -3.44 4.35
N TYR A 45 26.26 -4.41 5.27
CA TYR A 45 25.76 -4.16 6.63
C TYR A 45 26.54 -3.08 7.37
N ARG A 46 27.88 -3.12 7.37
CA ARG A 46 28.72 -2.15 8.10
C ARG A 46 28.70 -0.73 7.53
N LYS A 47 28.17 -0.52 6.32
CA LYS A 47 28.04 0.79 5.67
C LYS A 47 26.71 1.49 5.98
N ILE A 48 25.83 0.84 6.75
CA ILE A 48 24.53 1.40 7.10
C ILE A 48 24.71 2.66 7.94
N ASP A 49 24.18 3.77 7.42
CA ASP A 49 24.23 5.09 8.08
C ASP A 49 22.93 5.85 7.82
N HIS A 50 22.20 6.16 8.90
CA HIS A 50 20.91 6.85 8.87
C HIS A 50 21.01 8.38 8.85
N THR A 51 22.14 8.94 8.38
CA THR A 51 22.32 10.39 8.21
C THR A 51 21.94 10.80 6.79
N TYR A 52 21.21 11.90 6.63
CA TYR A 52 20.66 12.35 5.34
C TYR A 52 20.92 13.86 5.17
N SER A 53 21.17 14.30 3.93
CA SER A 53 21.38 15.72 3.62
C SER A 53 20.11 16.56 3.74
N ASP A 54 18.96 16.00 3.42
CA ASP A 54 17.67 16.67 3.45
C ASP A 54 16.65 15.80 4.20
N VAL A 55 16.05 16.36 5.25
CA VAL A 55 14.99 15.72 6.05
C VAL A 55 13.88 16.73 6.29
N ILE A 56 12.61 16.31 6.20
CA ILE A 56 11.49 17.20 6.50
C ILE A 56 11.54 17.65 7.96
N SER A 57 11.25 18.91 8.22
CA SER A 57 11.39 19.52 9.55
C SER A 57 10.23 19.21 10.52
N SER A 58 9.12 18.64 10.00
CA SER A 58 7.88 18.43 10.76
C SER A 58 7.68 16.95 11.09
N GLU A 59 8.70 16.32 11.66
CA GLU A 59 8.66 14.92 12.08
C GLU A 59 7.80 14.75 13.34
N MET A 60 6.99 13.68 13.37
CA MET A 60 6.28 13.27 14.57
C MET A 60 7.20 12.52 15.52
N LYS A 61 6.98 12.68 16.83
CA LYS A 61 7.77 11.99 17.86
C LYS A 61 7.63 10.47 17.78
N GLU A 62 6.47 10.00 17.35
CA GLU A 62 6.12 8.57 17.34
C GLU A 62 5.64 8.14 15.95
N VAL A 63 6.16 7.02 15.47
CA VAL A 63 5.67 6.35 14.27
C VAL A 63 4.46 5.49 14.60
N THR A 64 3.49 5.43 13.67
CA THR A 64 2.27 4.65 13.84
C THR A 64 2.51 3.15 13.71
N ASN A 65 1.52 2.34 14.14
CA ASN A 65 1.63 0.88 14.06
C ASN A 65 0.32 0.25 13.55
N GLN A 66 0.34 -0.21 12.29
CA GLN A 66 -0.79 -0.89 11.65
C GLN A 66 -1.06 -2.31 12.19
N LYS A 67 -0.13 -2.85 12.94
CA LYS A 67 -0.16 -4.19 13.54
C LYS A 67 -0.45 -5.30 12.51
N ALA A 68 -1.39 -6.20 12.78
CA ALA A 68 -1.75 -7.33 11.92
C ALA A 68 -2.91 -6.99 10.96
N SER A 69 -2.79 -5.85 10.24
CA SER A 69 -3.74 -5.42 9.21
C SER A 69 -3.02 -4.92 7.96
N GLY A 70 -3.64 -5.06 6.79
CA GLY A 70 -3.09 -4.62 5.50
C GLY A 70 -3.39 -3.15 5.17
N ARG A 71 -3.53 -2.27 6.18
CA ARG A 71 -3.90 -0.86 6.01
C ARG A 71 -2.72 0.08 5.75
N CYS A 72 -1.56 -0.42 5.33
CA CYS A 72 -0.36 0.38 5.11
C CYS A 72 -0.61 1.64 4.28
N TRP A 73 -1.36 1.54 3.19
CA TRP A 73 -1.72 2.62 2.29
C TRP A 73 -2.48 3.76 3.00
N GLY A 74 -3.44 3.43 3.87
CA GLY A 74 -4.18 4.38 4.68
C GLY A 74 -3.33 4.96 5.80
N PHE A 75 -2.50 4.14 6.49
CA PHE A 75 -1.56 4.63 7.50
C PHE A 75 -0.57 5.62 6.92
N ALA A 76 0.05 5.30 5.79
CA ALA A 76 0.98 6.20 5.11
C ALA A 76 0.29 7.52 4.70
N ALA A 77 -0.93 7.46 4.14
CA ALA A 77 -1.66 8.66 3.75
C ALA A 77 -2.10 9.51 4.96
N LEU A 78 -2.58 8.90 6.04
CA LEU A 78 -2.90 9.60 7.30
C LEU A 78 -1.65 10.18 7.97
N ASN A 79 -0.50 9.49 7.87
CA ASN A 79 0.78 10.00 8.35
C ASN A 79 1.25 11.22 7.54
N LEU A 80 1.05 11.22 6.22
CA LEU A 80 1.29 12.41 5.40
C LEU A 80 0.43 13.59 5.87
N MET A 81 -0.86 13.37 6.06
CA MET A 81 -1.80 14.42 6.50
C MET A 81 -1.50 14.94 7.91
N ARG A 82 -1.07 14.08 8.85
CA ARG A 82 -0.78 14.49 10.24
C ARG A 82 0.39 15.46 10.35
N ILE A 83 1.34 15.41 9.43
CA ILE A 83 2.48 16.34 9.38
C ILE A 83 1.99 17.78 9.23
N ASP A 84 1.08 18.03 8.29
CA ASP A 84 0.52 19.36 8.05
C ASP A 84 -0.34 19.85 9.20
N LEU A 85 -1.18 18.98 9.76
CA LEU A 85 -2.01 19.31 10.92
C LEU A 85 -1.15 19.62 12.15
N ALA A 86 -0.14 18.82 12.41
CA ALA A 86 0.76 19.05 13.54
C ALA A 86 1.58 20.33 13.40
N LYS A 87 2.01 20.68 12.19
CA LYS A 87 2.65 21.97 11.90
C LYS A 87 1.68 23.13 12.16
N LYS A 88 0.44 23.02 11.67
CA LYS A 88 -0.61 24.06 11.81
C LYS A 88 -0.92 24.38 13.27
N TYR A 89 -1.01 23.36 14.12
CA TYR A 89 -1.37 23.51 15.54
C TYR A 89 -0.17 23.38 16.48
N ASN A 90 1.07 23.34 15.95
CA ASN A 90 2.30 23.21 16.73
C ASN A 90 2.27 22.01 17.70
N LEU A 91 1.87 20.83 17.22
CA LEU A 91 1.72 19.62 18.03
C LEU A 91 3.02 18.83 18.11
N VAL A 92 3.25 18.18 19.27
CA VAL A 92 4.39 17.24 19.46
C VAL A 92 4.10 15.91 18.78
N ASN A 93 2.86 15.41 18.93
CA ASN A 93 2.39 14.17 18.36
C ASN A 93 0.89 14.27 18.05
N PHE A 94 0.47 13.55 17.02
CA PHE A 94 -0.94 13.45 16.64
C PHE A 94 -1.15 12.21 15.77
N GLU A 95 -2.29 11.55 15.93
CA GLU A 95 -2.77 10.51 15.05
C GLU A 95 -4.22 10.73 14.64
N PHE A 96 -4.52 10.49 13.37
CA PHE A 96 -5.89 10.31 12.89
C PHE A 96 -6.39 8.92 13.24
N SER A 97 -7.71 8.73 13.32
CA SER A 97 -8.31 7.43 13.54
C SER A 97 -8.21 6.54 12.30
N GLN A 98 -7.36 5.54 12.38
CA GLN A 98 -7.26 4.52 11.36
C GLN A 98 -8.45 3.53 11.42
N SER A 99 -9.11 3.41 12.57
CA SER A 99 -10.36 2.65 12.73
C SER A 99 -11.53 3.31 12.00
N TYR A 100 -11.67 4.64 12.11
CA TYR A 100 -12.67 5.41 11.37
C TYR A 100 -12.49 5.26 9.86
N PHE A 101 -11.27 5.45 9.38
CA PHE A 101 -10.89 5.23 7.99
C PHE A 101 -11.24 3.82 7.53
N MET A 102 -10.85 2.79 8.29
CA MET A 102 -11.10 1.40 7.97
C MET A 102 -12.60 1.07 7.89
N PHE A 103 -13.40 1.64 8.79
CA PHE A 103 -14.85 1.40 8.81
C PHE A 103 -15.48 1.78 7.45
N PHE A 104 -15.19 2.98 6.97
CA PHE A 104 -15.77 3.45 5.71
C PHE A 104 -15.12 2.80 4.48
N ASP A 105 -13.84 2.48 4.52
CA ASP A 105 -13.21 1.69 3.46
C ASP A 105 -13.90 0.34 3.29
N LYS A 106 -14.14 -0.39 4.39
CA LYS A 106 -14.82 -1.68 4.35
C LYS A 106 -16.28 -1.56 3.89
N LEU A 107 -16.99 -0.54 4.34
CA LEU A 107 -18.37 -0.30 3.93
C LEU A 107 -18.45 -0.02 2.42
N GLU A 108 -17.60 0.84 1.92
CA GLU A 108 -17.58 1.22 0.50
C GLU A 108 -17.09 0.09 -0.40
N LYS A 109 -16.07 -0.65 0.01
CA LYS A 109 -15.64 -1.86 -0.72
C LYS A 109 -16.74 -2.92 -0.82
N ALA A 110 -17.51 -3.10 0.25
CA ALA A 110 -18.65 -4.01 0.21
C ALA A 110 -19.72 -3.55 -0.81
N ASN A 111 -20.03 -2.25 -0.83
CA ASN A 111 -20.92 -1.66 -1.83
C ASN A 111 -20.35 -1.81 -3.26
N TYR A 112 -19.07 -1.47 -3.44
CA TYR A 112 -18.38 -1.57 -4.72
C TYR A 112 -18.37 -3.01 -5.26
N PHE A 113 -18.11 -3.98 -4.39
CA PHE A 113 -18.18 -5.40 -4.73
C PHE A 113 -19.60 -5.80 -5.20
N LEU A 114 -20.64 -5.42 -4.45
CA LEU A 114 -22.02 -5.77 -4.83
C LEU A 114 -22.47 -5.08 -6.12
N GLU A 115 -22.08 -3.84 -6.37
CA GLU A 115 -22.29 -3.18 -7.67
C GLU A 115 -21.50 -3.87 -8.80
N SER A 116 -20.28 -4.32 -8.54
CA SER A 116 -19.51 -5.10 -9.51
C SER A 116 -20.20 -6.43 -9.84
N ILE A 117 -20.83 -7.08 -8.85
CA ILE A 117 -21.66 -8.27 -9.10
C ILE A 117 -22.89 -7.94 -9.95
N LEU A 118 -23.57 -6.83 -9.65
CA LEU A 118 -24.74 -6.39 -10.42
C LEU A 118 -24.38 -5.98 -11.87
N SER A 119 -23.19 -5.45 -12.08
CA SER A 119 -22.70 -5.12 -13.43
C SER A 119 -22.21 -6.32 -14.24
N THR A 120 -22.10 -7.50 -13.61
CA THR A 120 -21.59 -8.75 -14.21
C THR A 120 -22.59 -9.90 -14.10
N LEU A 121 -23.88 -9.62 -14.06
CA LEU A 121 -24.94 -10.63 -13.95
C LEU A 121 -24.95 -11.64 -15.10
N ASP A 122 -24.57 -11.20 -16.31
CA ASP A 122 -24.49 -12.02 -17.53
C ASP A 122 -23.21 -12.85 -17.63
N GLU A 123 -22.21 -12.56 -16.77
CA GLU A 123 -20.97 -13.33 -16.75
C GLU A 123 -21.22 -14.78 -16.26
N LYS A 124 -20.50 -15.74 -16.86
CA LYS A 124 -20.52 -17.12 -16.38
C LYS A 124 -19.88 -17.22 -15.00
N SER A 125 -20.44 -18.09 -14.14
CA SER A 125 -19.95 -18.24 -12.76
C SER A 125 -18.52 -18.81 -12.66
N ASP A 126 -18.06 -19.50 -13.71
CA ASP A 126 -16.71 -20.06 -13.84
C ASP A 126 -15.76 -19.19 -14.66
N SER A 127 -16.17 -17.98 -15.06
CA SER A 127 -15.27 -17.05 -15.77
C SER A 127 -14.14 -16.55 -14.87
N ARG A 128 -12.99 -16.20 -15.48
CA ARG A 128 -11.86 -15.62 -14.76
C ARG A 128 -12.24 -14.35 -14.00
N LEU A 129 -13.11 -13.52 -14.57
CA LEU A 129 -13.59 -12.31 -13.93
C LEU A 129 -14.38 -12.61 -12.66
N MET A 130 -15.32 -13.55 -12.73
CA MET A 130 -16.08 -13.95 -11.55
C MET A 130 -15.21 -14.59 -10.48
N ALA A 131 -14.28 -15.46 -10.86
CA ALA A 131 -13.32 -16.04 -9.92
C ALA A 131 -12.50 -14.95 -9.23
N TRP A 132 -12.07 -13.93 -9.98
CA TRP A 132 -11.32 -12.79 -9.43
C TRP A 132 -12.18 -11.95 -8.47
N LEU A 133 -13.38 -11.54 -8.87
CA LEU A 133 -14.28 -10.73 -8.04
C LEU A 133 -14.60 -11.43 -6.71
N VAL A 134 -14.95 -12.72 -6.74
CA VAL A 134 -15.33 -13.45 -5.52
C VAL A 134 -14.15 -13.93 -4.68
N SER A 135 -12.90 -13.86 -5.21
CA SER A 135 -11.72 -14.28 -4.45
C SER A 135 -11.48 -13.40 -3.23
N SER A 136 -11.64 -12.07 -3.39
CA SER A 136 -11.33 -11.09 -2.36
C SER A 136 -12.32 -9.91 -2.35
N PRO A 137 -13.60 -10.14 -1.97
CA PRO A 137 -14.66 -9.12 -1.97
C PRO A 137 -14.35 -7.91 -1.08
N ILE A 138 -13.59 -8.14 0.00
CA ILE A 138 -13.22 -7.14 0.97
C ILE A 138 -11.82 -7.46 1.52
N GLN A 139 -10.85 -6.65 1.19
CA GLN A 139 -9.47 -6.75 1.67
C GLN A 139 -9.02 -5.43 2.29
N ASP A 140 -7.85 -5.44 2.92
CA ASP A 140 -7.34 -4.26 3.61
C ASP A 140 -6.60 -3.30 2.68
N GLY A 141 -6.05 -3.78 1.56
CA GLY A 141 -5.25 -3.01 0.62
C GLY A 141 -6.02 -1.88 -0.06
N GLY A 142 -5.33 -0.93 -0.66
CA GLY A 142 -5.93 0.19 -1.39
C GLY A 142 -4.88 1.07 -2.05
N GLN A 143 -5.35 2.04 -2.80
CA GLN A 143 -4.56 2.97 -3.60
C GLN A 143 -4.83 4.41 -3.19
N TRP A 144 -3.98 5.35 -3.63
CA TRP A 144 -4.10 6.76 -3.28
C TRP A 144 -5.48 7.36 -3.59
N ASP A 145 -6.00 7.17 -4.82
CA ASP A 145 -7.31 7.72 -5.19
C ASP A 145 -8.46 7.14 -4.36
N MET A 146 -8.35 5.88 -3.92
CA MET A 146 -9.30 5.27 -2.98
C MET A 146 -9.28 5.96 -1.62
N PHE A 147 -8.10 6.38 -1.15
CA PHE A 147 -7.97 7.15 0.08
C PHE A 147 -8.60 8.54 -0.07
N VAL A 148 -8.31 9.23 -1.18
CA VAL A 148 -8.90 10.55 -1.48
C VAL A 148 -10.44 10.49 -1.47
N ASN A 149 -11.01 9.49 -2.14
CA ASN A 149 -12.46 9.29 -2.19
C ASN A 149 -13.10 9.17 -0.80
N LEU A 150 -12.46 8.42 0.11
CA LEU A 150 -12.96 8.27 1.48
C LEU A 150 -12.86 9.58 2.28
N MET A 151 -11.75 10.32 2.15
CA MET A 151 -11.57 11.59 2.85
C MET A 151 -12.57 12.65 2.38
N GLU A 152 -12.81 12.75 1.08
CA GLU A 152 -13.77 13.71 0.52
C GLU A 152 -15.22 13.37 0.90
N LYS A 153 -15.58 12.09 0.96
CA LYS A 153 -16.95 11.63 1.26
C LYS A 153 -17.25 11.61 2.77
N TYR A 154 -16.32 11.15 3.59
CA TYR A 154 -16.55 10.88 5.01
C TYR A 154 -15.75 11.76 5.97
N GLY A 155 -14.72 12.45 5.47
CA GLY A 155 -13.78 13.16 6.33
C GLY A 155 -12.96 12.24 7.21
N ILE A 156 -12.51 12.75 8.36
CA ILE A 156 -11.67 12.01 9.30
C ILE A 156 -11.88 12.54 10.73
N VAL A 157 -11.49 11.76 11.72
CA VAL A 157 -11.50 12.14 13.13
C VAL A 157 -10.14 11.88 13.79
N PRO A 158 -9.80 12.54 14.91
CA PRO A 158 -8.66 12.17 15.73
C PRO A 158 -8.76 10.74 16.26
N GLN A 159 -7.63 10.09 16.47
CA GLN A 159 -7.54 8.71 16.98
C GLN A 159 -8.24 8.56 18.34
N SER A 160 -8.18 9.58 19.20
CA SER A 160 -8.85 9.59 20.50
C SER A 160 -10.39 9.56 20.42
N VAL A 161 -10.98 9.97 19.29
CA VAL A 161 -12.44 10.00 19.06
C VAL A 161 -12.98 8.64 18.61
N MET A 162 -12.20 7.88 17.86
CA MET A 162 -12.51 6.50 17.49
C MET A 162 -11.21 5.67 17.52
N PRO A 163 -10.84 5.12 18.67
CA PRO A 163 -9.60 4.38 18.86
C PRO A 163 -9.61 3.03 18.13
N GLU A 164 -8.44 2.39 18.05
CA GLU A 164 -8.29 1.05 17.50
C GLU A 164 -9.08 0.01 18.33
N SER A 165 -9.81 -0.85 17.62
CA SER A 165 -10.42 -2.06 18.17
C SER A 165 -9.47 -3.25 18.01
N LEU A 166 -9.82 -4.39 18.63
CA LEU A 166 -9.10 -5.64 18.39
C LEU A 166 -9.10 -6.00 16.90
N HIS A 167 -10.24 -5.86 16.24
CA HIS A 167 -10.42 -6.27 14.85
C HIS A 167 -9.94 -5.23 13.82
N SER A 168 -9.82 -3.97 14.17
CA SER A 168 -9.09 -3.01 13.34
C SER A 168 -7.57 -3.26 13.38
N SER A 169 -7.05 -3.67 14.54
CA SER A 169 -5.63 -4.03 14.71
C SER A 169 -5.28 -5.43 14.20
N SER A 170 -6.26 -6.35 14.08
CA SER A 170 -6.10 -7.72 13.57
C SER A 170 -7.31 -8.11 12.73
N SER A 171 -7.29 -7.71 11.47
CA SER A 171 -8.46 -7.68 10.59
C SER A 171 -8.90 -9.03 10.01
N ARG A 172 -8.05 -10.05 10.07
CA ARG A 172 -8.25 -11.33 9.37
C ARG A 172 -9.61 -11.96 9.63
N SER A 173 -10.01 -12.12 10.89
CA SER A 173 -11.29 -12.80 11.25
C SER A 173 -12.50 -11.99 10.80
N MET A 174 -12.48 -10.67 10.95
CA MET A 174 -13.52 -9.78 10.46
C MET A 174 -13.64 -9.87 8.93
N ASN A 175 -12.52 -9.76 8.21
CA ASN A 175 -12.51 -9.85 6.76
C ASN A 175 -13.03 -11.20 6.25
N GLN A 176 -12.68 -12.31 6.88
CA GLN A 176 -13.18 -13.64 6.53
C GLN A 176 -14.70 -13.73 6.68
N LEU A 177 -15.25 -13.23 7.77
CA LEU A 177 -16.69 -13.31 8.04
C LEU A 177 -17.49 -12.41 7.10
N ILE A 178 -17.04 -11.17 6.88
CA ILE A 178 -17.69 -10.24 5.93
C ILE A 178 -17.58 -10.78 4.50
N THR A 179 -16.43 -11.32 4.09
CA THR A 179 -16.24 -11.98 2.78
C THR A 179 -17.24 -13.09 2.57
N ARG A 180 -17.43 -13.96 3.58
CA ARG A 180 -18.42 -15.04 3.52
C ARG A 180 -19.83 -14.48 3.32
N GLN A 181 -20.19 -13.42 4.03
CA GLN A 181 -21.51 -12.79 3.92
C GLN A 181 -21.70 -12.14 2.54
N LEU A 182 -20.68 -11.44 2.01
CA LEU A 182 -20.73 -10.84 0.67
C LEU A 182 -20.86 -11.88 -0.44
N ARG A 183 -20.15 -13.01 -0.34
CA ARG A 183 -20.30 -14.13 -1.29
C ARG A 183 -21.70 -14.70 -1.26
N LYS A 184 -22.33 -14.84 -0.07
CA LYS A 184 -23.74 -15.23 0.06
C LYS A 184 -24.66 -14.23 -0.63
N PHE A 185 -24.45 -12.93 -0.43
CA PHE A 185 -25.23 -11.89 -1.06
C PHE A 185 -25.09 -11.90 -2.60
N ALA A 186 -23.87 -12.02 -3.12
CA ALA A 186 -23.61 -12.17 -4.55
C ALA A 186 -24.37 -13.38 -5.15
N SER A 187 -24.33 -14.51 -4.46
CA SER A 187 -25.09 -15.73 -4.87
C SER A 187 -26.60 -15.48 -4.93
N VAL A 188 -27.16 -14.80 -3.92
CA VAL A 188 -28.60 -14.46 -3.88
C VAL A 188 -28.96 -13.51 -5.02
N LEU A 189 -28.20 -12.43 -5.24
CA LEU A 189 -28.47 -11.45 -6.31
C LEU A 189 -28.45 -12.13 -7.70
N ARG A 190 -27.43 -12.95 -7.97
CA ARG A 190 -27.33 -13.68 -9.25
C ARG A 190 -28.45 -14.70 -9.43
N LYS A 191 -28.87 -15.39 -8.36
CA LYS A 191 -30.01 -16.29 -8.42
C LYS A 191 -31.31 -15.55 -8.73
N LYS A 192 -31.56 -14.43 -8.05
CA LYS A 192 -32.75 -13.60 -8.26
C LYS A 192 -32.82 -13.01 -9.68
N ASN A 193 -31.68 -12.59 -10.25
CA ASN A 193 -31.61 -12.20 -11.64
C ASN A 193 -32.03 -13.32 -12.60
N LYS A 194 -31.57 -14.55 -12.38
CA LYS A 194 -31.98 -15.72 -13.16
C LYS A 194 -33.49 -16.06 -13.01
N GLU A 195 -34.10 -15.68 -11.90
CA GLU A 195 -35.53 -15.78 -11.64
C GLU A 195 -36.35 -14.62 -12.29
N GLY A 196 -35.68 -13.70 -13.01
CA GLY A 196 -36.31 -12.59 -13.72
C GLY A 196 -36.53 -11.33 -12.89
N VAL A 197 -35.93 -11.22 -11.69
CA VAL A 197 -36.01 -10.00 -10.87
C VAL A 197 -35.23 -8.86 -11.54
N MET A 198 -35.87 -7.71 -11.70
CA MET A 198 -35.33 -6.54 -12.39
C MET A 198 -34.17 -5.90 -11.60
N LEU A 199 -33.24 -5.25 -12.28
CA LEU A 199 -32.02 -4.65 -11.70
C LEU A 199 -32.33 -3.66 -10.55
N ASP A 200 -33.37 -2.85 -10.68
CA ASP A 200 -33.77 -1.88 -9.66
C ASP A 200 -34.23 -2.57 -8.37
N ASP A 201 -34.92 -3.70 -8.47
CA ASP A 201 -35.32 -4.47 -7.29
C ASP A 201 -34.13 -5.23 -6.66
N LEU A 202 -33.19 -5.68 -7.49
CA LEU A 202 -31.92 -6.21 -6.97
C LEU A 202 -31.14 -5.14 -6.20
N ARG A 203 -31.13 -3.88 -6.66
CA ARG A 203 -30.52 -2.76 -5.93
C ARG A 203 -31.26 -2.45 -4.62
N LYS A 204 -32.57 -2.55 -4.54
CA LYS A 204 -33.32 -2.44 -3.28
C LYS A 204 -32.88 -3.55 -2.29
N MET A 205 -32.77 -4.78 -2.75
CA MET A 205 -32.25 -5.89 -1.93
C MET A 205 -30.81 -5.60 -1.45
N LYS A 206 -29.95 -5.01 -2.32
CA LYS A 206 -28.60 -4.62 -1.95
C LYS A 206 -28.59 -3.60 -0.80
N ILE A 207 -29.54 -2.66 -0.72
CA ILE A 207 -29.63 -1.69 0.40
C ILE A 207 -29.76 -2.42 1.75
N ASP A 208 -30.64 -3.42 1.83
CA ASP A 208 -30.81 -4.22 3.06
C ASP A 208 -29.57 -5.04 3.39
N MET A 209 -28.90 -5.58 2.35
CA MET A 209 -27.63 -6.28 2.48
C MET A 209 -26.55 -5.36 3.05
N MET A 210 -26.47 -4.12 2.57
CA MET A 210 -25.53 -3.11 3.08
C MET A 210 -25.82 -2.73 4.54
N GLY A 211 -27.09 -2.66 4.95
CA GLY A 211 -27.48 -2.49 6.36
C GLY A 211 -26.92 -3.60 7.25
N THR A 212 -26.94 -4.85 6.76
CA THR A 212 -26.32 -5.98 7.47
C THR A 212 -24.81 -5.80 7.60
N ILE A 213 -24.11 -5.40 6.53
CA ILE A 213 -22.65 -5.13 6.56
C ILE A 213 -22.33 -4.00 7.53
N TYR A 214 -23.09 -2.90 7.51
CA TYR A 214 -22.91 -1.78 8.44
C TYR A 214 -23.00 -2.25 9.90
N ASN A 215 -24.02 -3.07 10.23
CA ASN A 215 -24.16 -3.61 11.57
C ASN A 215 -22.99 -4.51 11.98
N MET A 216 -22.50 -5.37 11.07
CA MET A 216 -21.31 -6.19 11.32
C MET A 216 -20.08 -5.31 11.60
N LEU A 217 -19.87 -4.27 10.80
CA LEU A 217 -18.75 -3.34 11.01
C LEU A 217 -18.85 -2.61 12.35
N CYS A 218 -20.04 -2.17 12.76
CA CYS A 218 -20.27 -1.60 14.09
C CYS A 218 -19.92 -2.56 15.22
N MET A 219 -20.22 -3.86 15.08
CA MET A 219 -19.89 -4.87 16.08
C MET A 219 -18.38 -5.13 16.18
N PHE A 220 -17.64 -5.04 15.07
CA PHE A 220 -16.20 -5.31 15.04
C PHE A 220 -15.33 -4.08 15.36
N ILE A 221 -15.69 -2.93 14.84
CA ILE A 221 -14.84 -1.72 14.84
C ILE A 221 -15.38 -0.65 15.80
N GLY A 222 -16.68 -0.68 16.09
CA GLY A 222 -17.39 0.36 16.81
C GLY A 222 -18.18 1.28 15.87
N LYS A 223 -19.13 2.02 16.45
CA LYS A 223 -20.01 2.94 15.71
C LYS A 223 -19.28 4.25 15.41
N PRO A 224 -19.15 4.68 14.14
CA PRO A 224 -18.54 5.95 13.79
C PRO A 224 -19.29 7.14 14.43
N PRO A 225 -18.57 8.14 14.96
CA PRO A 225 -19.18 9.34 15.55
C PRO A 225 -19.80 10.23 14.46
N LYS A 226 -20.94 10.84 14.75
CA LYS A 226 -21.55 11.88 13.90
C LYS A 226 -20.93 13.25 14.13
N SER A 227 -20.62 13.55 15.40
CA SER A 227 -19.96 14.79 15.85
C SER A 227 -19.07 14.49 17.05
N PHE A 228 -18.12 15.37 17.32
CA PHE A 228 -17.18 15.23 18.43
C PHE A 228 -16.57 16.58 18.80
N ASP A 229 -16.00 16.64 20.00
CA ASP A 229 -15.13 17.71 20.44
C ASP A 229 -13.68 17.24 20.39
N TRP A 230 -12.78 18.14 20.02
CA TRP A 230 -11.35 17.85 20.00
C TRP A 230 -10.60 18.83 20.88
N GLN A 231 -9.79 18.27 21.80
CA GLN A 231 -8.99 19.03 22.72
C GLN A 231 -7.54 18.56 22.62
N VAL A 232 -6.60 19.51 22.58
CA VAL A 232 -5.18 19.21 22.45
C VAL A 232 -4.33 20.31 23.11
N ARG A 233 -3.09 19.97 23.51
CA ARG A 233 -2.07 20.94 23.91
C ARG A 233 -0.97 21.01 22.86
N ASP A 234 -0.55 22.22 22.55
CA ASP A 234 0.58 22.46 21.64
C ASP A 234 1.94 22.24 22.36
N LYS A 235 3.05 22.36 21.60
CA LYS A 235 4.43 22.24 22.13
C LYS A 235 4.76 23.25 23.24
N LYS A 236 4.01 24.37 23.34
CA LYS A 236 4.15 25.40 24.39
C LYS A 236 3.16 25.18 25.53
N ASN A 237 2.51 24.02 25.59
CA ASN A 237 1.48 23.66 26.58
C ASN A 237 0.20 24.53 26.51
N LYS A 238 -0.01 25.29 25.42
CA LYS A 238 -1.25 26.06 25.21
C LYS A 238 -2.38 25.07 24.93
N PHE A 239 -3.50 25.22 25.64
CA PHE A 239 -4.70 24.43 25.45
C PHE A 239 -5.52 24.95 24.27
N LEU A 240 -5.91 24.03 23.38
CA LEU A 240 -6.78 24.29 22.24
C LEU A 240 -8.03 23.41 22.37
N ARG A 241 -9.20 23.99 22.11
CA ARG A 241 -10.50 23.29 22.11
C ARG A 241 -11.26 23.63 20.85
N PHE A 242 -11.83 22.61 20.23
CA PHE A 242 -12.70 22.70 19.07
C PHE A 242 -13.96 21.90 19.38
N GLU A 243 -15.12 22.53 19.31
CA GLU A 243 -16.38 21.95 19.72
C GLU A 243 -17.31 21.73 18.53
N ASN A 244 -18.23 20.77 18.66
CA ASN A 244 -19.26 20.47 17.67
C ASN A 244 -18.73 20.20 16.26
N LEU A 245 -17.58 19.53 16.15
CA LEU A 245 -16.99 19.14 14.88
C LEU A 245 -17.73 17.95 14.29
N THR A 246 -17.98 17.99 12.98
CA THR A 246 -18.28 16.77 12.22
C THR A 246 -16.99 16.27 11.56
N PRO A 247 -16.88 14.97 11.21
CA PRO A 247 -15.69 14.46 10.53
C PRO A 247 -15.32 15.24 9.26
N ILE A 248 -16.31 15.63 8.47
CA ILE A 248 -16.14 16.48 7.26
C ILE A 248 -15.66 17.88 7.63
N SER A 249 -16.25 18.52 8.66
CA SER A 249 -15.83 19.86 9.06
C SER A 249 -14.41 19.86 9.61
N PHE A 250 -14.03 18.81 10.34
CA PHE A 250 -12.67 18.64 10.83
C PHE A 250 -11.68 18.47 9.67
N TYR A 251 -11.97 17.60 8.71
CA TYR A 251 -11.15 17.43 7.52
C TYR A 251 -10.96 18.74 6.76
N LYS A 252 -12.05 19.41 6.40
CA LYS A 252 -11.99 20.61 5.56
C LYS A 252 -11.39 21.84 6.25
N LYS A 253 -11.74 22.09 7.52
CA LYS A 253 -11.34 23.31 8.23
C LYS A 253 -10.05 23.14 9.03
N ASN A 254 -9.87 22.00 9.69
CA ASN A 254 -8.75 21.77 10.60
C ASN A 254 -7.55 21.14 9.91
N VAL A 255 -7.75 20.12 9.08
CA VAL A 255 -6.66 19.53 8.28
C VAL A 255 -6.33 20.43 7.10
N GLY A 256 -7.28 20.68 6.23
CA GLY A 256 -7.17 21.68 5.14
C GLY A 256 -6.23 21.31 4.01
N ILE A 257 -5.80 20.05 3.91
CA ILE A 257 -4.97 19.56 2.80
C ILE A 257 -5.84 19.24 1.57
N LYS A 258 -5.39 19.63 0.39
CA LYS A 258 -6.04 19.31 -0.88
C LYS A 258 -5.47 18.03 -1.46
N LEU A 259 -6.01 16.89 -1.05
CA LEU A 259 -5.53 15.58 -1.49
C LEU A 259 -5.72 15.34 -2.99
N ALA A 260 -6.77 15.90 -3.60
CA ALA A 260 -7.06 15.79 -5.04
C ALA A 260 -6.04 16.50 -5.95
N ASP A 261 -5.20 17.40 -5.38
CA ASP A 261 -4.10 18.00 -6.12
C ASP A 261 -2.88 17.08 -6.26
N LYS A 262 -2.88 15.95 -5.57
CA LYS A 262 -1.81 14.94 -5.65
C LYS A 262 -2.20 13.82 -6.60
N VAL A 263 -1.23 13.36 -7.39
CA VAL A 263 -1.42 12.34 -8.44
C VAL A 263 -0.38 11.24 -8.35
N CYS A 264 -0.74 10.05 -8.83
CA CYS A 264 0.09 8.86 -8.82
C CYS A 264 0.96 8.80 -10.09
N LEU A 265 2.28 8.82 -9.90
CA LEU A 265 3.25 8.44 -10.91
C LEU A 265 3.72 7.02 -10.61
N ILE A 266 3.72 6.15 -11.63
CA ILE A 266 4.13 4.76 -11.49
C ILE A 266 5.28 4.45 -12.46
N HIS A 267 6.15 3.52 -12.09
CA HIS A 267 7.16 2.96 -12.97
C HIS A 267 6.95 1.46 -13.13
N CYS A 268 6.36 1.10 -14.26
CA CYS A 268 6.12 -0.29 -14.68
C CYS A 268 6.75 -0.50 -16.06
N PRO A 269 7.98 -1.05 -16.13
CA PRO A 269 8.76 -1.15 -17.38
C PRO A 269 8.41 -2.40 -18.21
N MET A 270 7.25 -3.01 -18.02
CA MET A 270 6.80 -4.15 -18.83
C MET A 270 6.57 -3.73 -20.28
N ASP A 271 6.88 -4.58 -21.25
CA ASP A 271 6.76 -4.29 -22.69
C ASP A 271 5.36 -3.88 -23.12
N ASN A 272 4.32 -4.37 -22.44
CA ASN A 272 2.93 -4.04 -22.71
C ASN A 272 2.45 -2.76 -21.99
N LYS A 273 3.34 -2.01 -21.35
CA LYS A 273 3.07 -0.77 -20.62
C LYS A 273 3.90 0.39 -21.18
N LYS A 274 3.29 1.23 -22.00
CA LYS A 274 4.00 2.38 -22.58
C LYS A 274 4.35 3.42 -21.51
N MET A 275 5.54 3.98 -21.63
CA MET A 275 5.91 5.17 -20.85
C MET A 275 5.12 6.40 -21.33
N ASN A 276 4.84 7.31 -20.41
CA ASN A 276 4.01 8.50 -20.63
C ASN A 276 2.56 8.18 -21.08
N GLU A 277 2.04 7.04 -20.66
CA GLU A 277 0.66 6.62 -20.86
C GLU A 277 -0.08 6.58 -19.51
N LEU A 278 -1.35 6.99 -19.52
CA LEU A 278 -2.22 6.96 -18.33
C LEU A 278 -3.00 5.66 -18.29
N TYR A 279 -2.96 4.97 -17.17
CA TYR A 279 -3.62 3.68 -16.95
C TYR A 279 -4.65 3.75 -15.83
N THR A 280 -5.66 2.90 -15.92
CA THR A 280 -6.58 2.55 -14.83
C THR A 280 -6.83 1.04 -14.84
N ILE A 281 -7.38 0.51 -13.75
CA ILE A 281 -7.62 -0.94 -13.62
C ILE A 281 -9.11 -1.16 -13.39
N LYS A 282 -9.69 -2.01 -14.21
CA LYS A 282 -11.11 -2.36 -14.14
C LYS A 282 -11.43 -3.06 -12.81
N TYR A 283 -12.54 -2.71 -12.22
CA TYR A 283 -12.98 -3.25 -10.91
C TYR A 283 -12.00 -3.02 -9.76
N LEU A 284 -11.14 -2.01 -9.85
CA LEU A 284 -10.28 -1.58 -8.76
C LEU A 284 -10.78 -0.23 -8.23
N GLY A 285 -11.31 -0.22 -7.00
CA GLY A 285 -11.88 0.97 -6.38
C GLY A 285 -12.56 0.65 -5.06
N ASN A 286 -13.13 1.67 -4.42
CA ASN A 286 -13.95 1.52 -3.22
C ASN A 286 -15.27 2.32 -3.31
N VAL A 287 -15.22 3.62 -3.60
CA VAL A 287 -16.40 4.49 -3.69
C VAL A 287 -16.91 4.49 -5.13
N VAL A 288 -18.15 4.02 -5.35
CA VAL A 288 -18.72 3.83 -6.70
C VAL A 288 -18.79 5.15 -7.47
N GLU A 289 -19.21 6.24 -6.82
CA GLU A 289 -19.29 7.59 -7.38
C GLU A 289 -17.98 8.38 -7.28
N GLY A 290 -16.93 7.78 -6.74
CA GLY A 290 -15.64 8.42 -6.54
C GLY A 290 -14.78 8.51 -7.79
N GLN A 291 -13.61 9.12 -7.65
CA GLN A 291 -12.62 9.15 -8.72
C GLN A 291 -12.11 7.75 -9.01
N ILE A 292 -11.93 7.42 -10.28
CA ILE A 292 -11.23 6.21 -10.70
C ILE A 292 -9.74 6.33 -10.39
N ILE A 293 -9.11 5.21 -10.11
CA ILE A 293 -7.65 5.15 -9.90
C ILE A 293 -6.96 5.49 -11.22
N LYS A 294 -5.96 6.37 -11.16
CA LYS A 294 -5.17 6.78 -12.33
C LYS A 294 -3.69 6.67 -12.04
N TYR A 295 -2.97 5.95 -12.89
CA TYR A 295 -1.52 5.82 -12.85
C TYR A 295 -0.90 6.37 -14.13
N LEU A 296 -0.03 7.36 -14.01
CA LEU A 296 0.81 7.77 -15.12
C LEU A 296 2.13 7.00 -15.09
N ASN A 297 2.36 6.15 -16.11
CA ASN A 297 3.59 5.37 -16.22
C ASN A 297 4.73 6.25 -16.74
N VAL A 298 5.78 6.44 -15.95
CA VAL A 298 6.92 7.29 -16.28
C VAL A 298 8.24 6.59 -15.95
N ASN A 299 9.35 7.15 -16.40
CA ASN A 299 10.68 6.65 -16.07
C ASN A 299 10.97 6.79 -14.56
N ILE A 300 11.75 5.85 -14.01
CA ILE A 300 12.10 5.83 -12.59
C ILE A 300 12.76 7.14 -12.12
N ASP A 301 13.54 7.78 -12.98
CA ASP A 301 14.20 9.06 -12.68
C ASP A 301 13.19 10.21 -12.49
N GLU A 302 12.02 10.15 -13.14
CA GLU A 302 10.95 11.13 -12.92
C GLU A 302 10.31 10.94 -11.54
N LEU A 303 10.13 9.68 -11.07
CA LEU A 303 9.68 9.41 -9.70
C LEU A 303 10.66 10.03 -8.68
N LYS A 304 11.96 9.78 -8.84
CA LYS A 304 13.01 10.35 -7.99
C LYS A 304 13.02 11.88 -8.02
N LYS A 305 13.04 12.47 -9.21
CA LYS A 305 13.08 13.91 -9.43
C LYS A 305 11.98 14.64 -8.68
N TYR A 306 10.73 14.18 -8.79
CA TYR A 306 9.61 14.87 -8.17
C TYR A 306 9.51 14.56 -6.67
N SER A 307 9.93 13.38 -6.24
CA SER A 307 10.06 13.06 -4.80
C SER A 307 11.10 13.96 -4.13
N ILE A 308 12.28 14.15 -4.72
CA ILE A 308 13.31 15.07 -4.23
C ILE A 308 12.77 16.50 -4.17
N LYS A 309 12.04 16.95 -5.21
CA LYS A 309 11.45 18.29 -5.24
C LYS A 309 10.44 18.49 -4.11
N SER A 310 9.60 17.49 -3.81
CA SER A 310 8.67 17.53 -2.67
C SER A 310 9.43 17.61 -1.34
N LEU A 311 10.39 16.72 -1.11
CA LEU A 311 11.18 16.67 0.13
C LEU A 311 11.95 17.98 0.40
N LYS A 312 12.58 18.57 -0.62
CA LYS A 312 13.24 19.88 -0.51
C LYS A 312 12.30 21.04 -0.21
N ASN A 313 11.00 20.88 -0.49
CA ASN A 313 9.95 21.82 -0.09
C ASN A 313 9.27 21.41 1.23
N ASN A 314 9.91 20.53 2.02
CA ASN A 314 9.44 20.09 3.32
C ASN A 314 8.09 19.34 3.26
N GLU A 315 7.82 18.61 2.17
CA GLU A 315 6.64 17.78 1.99
C GLU A 315 7.04 16.31 1.85
N ALA A 316 6.46 15.45 2.71
CA ALA A 316 6.62 14.01 2.63
C ALA A 316 5.96 13.45 1.35
N VAL A 317 6.43 12.29 0.90
CA VAL A 317 5.93 11.64 -0.31
C VAL A 317 5.41 10.25 0.02
N TRP A 318 4.13 9.99 -0.22
CA TRP A 318 3.57 8.66 -0.18
C TRP A 318 4.10 7.84 -1.35
N PHE A 319 4.50 6.59 -1.10
CA PHE A 319 5.02 5.71 -2.14
C PHE A 319 4.60 4.26 -1.92
N GLY A 320 4.53 3.49 -3.02
CA GLY A 320 4.24 2.07 -3.05
C GLY A 320 5.42 1.24 -3.56
N CYS A 321 5.73 0.14 -2.89
CA CYS A 321 6.90 -0.70 -3.19
C CYS A 321 6.65 -2.19 -2.90
N ASP A 322 7.61 -3.04 -3.26
CA ASP A 322 7.70 -4.44 -2.80
C ASP A 322 8.64 -4.56 -1.60
N VAL A 323 8.13 -4.23 -0.41
CA VAL A 323 8.94 -4.16 0.81
C VAL A 323 9.57 -5.49 1.23
N GLY A 324 9.01 -6.62 0.78
CA GLY A 324 9.52 -7.95 1.13
C GLY A 324 10.83 -8.35 0.43
N LYS A 325 11.32 -7.54 -0.51
CA LYS A 325 12.51 -7.86 -1.31
C LYS A 325 13.76 -7.15 -0.78
N MET A 326 14.86 -7.91 -0.62
CA MET A 326 16.17 -7.37 -0.23
C MET A 326 16.07 -6.37 0.93
N PHE A 327 15.39 -6.78 2.00
CA PHE A 327 15.04 -5.97 3.16
C PHE A 327 15.28 -6.72 4.47
N HIS A 328 15.93 -6.09 5.44
CA HIS A 328 16.04 -6.59 6.80
C HIS A 328 15.29 -5.70 7.78
N ARG A 329 14.23 -6.23 8.37
CA ARG A 329 13.28 -5.46 9.20
C ARG A 329 13.89 -4.87 10.46
N ASP A 330 14.65 -5.66 11.21
CA ASP A 330 15.17 -5.24 12.52
C ASP A 330 16.31 -4.23 12.36
N VAL A 331 17.17 -4.44 11.37
CA VAL A 331 18.24 -3.49 10.99
C VAL A 331 17.65 -2.24 10.32
N GLY A 332 16.53 -2.37 9.65
CA GLY A 332 15.83 -1.25 9.00
C GLY A 332 16.46 -0.79 7.70
N VAL A 333 16.89 -1.74 6.87
CA VAL A 333 17.60 -1.46 5.62
C VAL A 333 16.95 -2.17 4.45
N MET A 334 16.75 -1.44 3.38
CA MET A 334 16.37 -1.89 2.04
C MET A 334 17.54 -1.60 1.08
N ASP A 335 18.26 -2.66 0.69
CA ASP A 335 19.43 -2.54 -0.17
C ASP A 335 19.52 -3.75 -1.10
N THR A 336 19.79 -3.55 -2.40
CA THR A 336 19.92 -4.63 -3.39
C THR A 336 21.09 -5.57 -3.09
N ASP A 337 22.10 -5.07 -2.40
CA ASP A 337 23.32 -5.81 -2.08
C ASP A 337 23.30 -6.39 -0.65
N LEU A 338 22.12 -6.32 0.03
CA LEU A 338 21.99 -6.73 1.43
C LEU A 338 22.22 -8.22 1.65
N TYR A 339 21.82 -9.05 0.68
CA TYR A 339 21.93 -10.50 0.76
C TYR A 339 22.69 -11.05 -0.44
N ASN A 340 23.77 -11.80 -0.19
CA ASN A 340 24.56 -12.44 -1.22
C ASN A 340 24.10 -13.89 -1.44
N TYR A 341 23.00 -14.04 -2.18
CA TYR A 341 22.46 -15.37 -2.51
C TYR A 341 23.38 -16.15 -3.46
N GLU A 342 24.06 -15.48 -4.39
CA GLU A 342 24.96 -16.13 -5.33
C GLU A 342 26.13 -16.82 -4.61
N LEU A 343 26.74 -16.13 -3.63
CA LEU A 343 27.79 -16.72 -2.80
C LEU A 343 27.29 -17.96 -2.03
N THR A 344 26.05 -17.90 -1.52
CA THR A 344 25.49 -18.94 -0.66
C THR A 344 25.03 -20.16 -1.44
N PHE A 345 24.41 -19.96 -2.62
CA PHE A 345 23.80 -21.04 -3.42
C PHE A 345 24.59 -21.41 -4.68
N GLY A 346 25.62 -20.66 -5.03
CA GLY A 346 26.41 -20.90 -6.24
C GLY A 346 25.65 -20.70 -7.55
N THR A 347 24.55 -19.93 -7.51
CA THR A 347 23.74 -19.67 -8.70
C THR A 347 23.20 -18.23 -8.68
N ASN A 348 23.19 -17.60 -9.84
CA ASN A 348 22.58 -16.29 -10.01
C ASN A 348 21.09 -16.46 -10.32
N SER A 349 20.24 -15.79 -9.53
CA SER A 349 18.78 -15.73 -9.72
C SER A 349 18.28 -14.31 -10.03
N GLU A 350 19.16 -13.40 -10.42
CA GLU A 350 18.81 -12.03 -10.75
C GLU A 350 17.90 -11.95 -11.97
N MET A 351 16.90 -11.11 -11.86
CA MET A 351 15.99 -10.73 -12.93
C MET A 351 15.89 -9.21 -12.96
N ASP A 352 15.71 -8.62 -14.14
CA ASP A 352 15.38 -7.20 -14.23
C ASP A 352 13.96 -6.93 -13.72
N LYS A 353 13.65 -5.65 -13.48
CA LYS A 353 12.35 -5.22 -12.92
C LYS A 353 11.16 -5.62 -13.79
N SER A 354 11.30 -5.58 -15.13
CA SER A 354 10.24 -5.99 -16.05
C SER A 354 9.94 -7.48 -15.91
N THR A 355 10.98 -8.30 -15.99
CA THR A 355 10.89 -9.76 -15.86
C THR A 355 10.28 -10.17 -14.51
N ARG A 356 10.70 -9.55 -13.40
CA ARG A 356 10.09 -9.83 -12.08
C ARG A 356 8.59 -9.54 -12.03
N LEU A 357 8.14 -8.46 -12.65
CA LEU A 357 6.70 -8.13 -12.73
C LEU A 357 5.94 -9.11 -13.62
N GLU A 358 6.51 -9.47 -14.75
CA GLU A 358 5.90 -10.38 -15.74
C GLU A 358 5.74 -11.79 -15.18
N TYR A 359 6.76 -12.29 -14.49
CA TYR A 359 6.78 -13.66 -13.94
C TYR A 359 6.25 -13.71 -12.48
N GLY A 360 5.78 -12.60 -11.94
CA GLY A 360 5.14 -12.54 -10.61
C GLY A 360 6.10 -12.69 -9.43
N ASP A 361 7.41 -12.50 -9.65
CA ASP A 361 8.39 -12.49 -8.57
C ASP A 361 8.28 -11.22 -7.72
N SER A 362 7.86 -10.09 -8.29
CA SER A 362 7.67 -8.83 -7.56
C SER A 362 6.36 -8.16 -7.91
N GLN A 363 5.77 -7.51 -6.93
CA GLN A 363 4.58 -6.68 -7.08
C GLN A 363 4.52 -5.65 -5.96
N MET A 364 3.69 -4.62 -6.10
CA MET A 364 3.49 -3.62 -5.05
C MET A 364 2.74 -4.25 -3.88
N THR A 365 3.39 -4.35 -2.71
CA THR A 365 2.86 -5.03 -1.52
C THR A 365 2.67 -4.12 -0.31
N HIS A 366 3.33 -2.94 -0.31
CA HIS A 366 3.37 -2.06 0.86
C HIS A 366 3.46 -0.59 0.47
N ALA A 367 2.90 0.28 1.32
CA ALA A 367 3.00 1.73 1.17
C ALA A 367 3.60 2.37 2.42
N MET A 368 4.46 3.37 2.20
CA MET A 368 5.20 4.10 3.23
C MET A 368 5.37 5.58 2.83
N LEU A 369 6.12 6.35 3.63
CA LEU A 369 6.46 7.74 3.32
C LEU A 369 7.95 7.95 3.15
N PHE A 370 8.35 8.68 2.11
CA PHE A 370 9.64 9.34 2.10
C PHE A 370 9.59 10.60 2.96
N THR A 371 10.51 10.69 3.92
CA THR A 371 10.66 11.82 4.84
C THR A 371 12.03 12.47 4.77
N GLY A 372 12.93 11.95 3.94
CA GLY A 372 14.25 12.51 3.69
C GLY A 372 14.97 11.83 2.54
N VAL A 373 16.03 12.45 2.09
CA VAL A 373 16.91 11.95 1.05
C VAL A 373 18.36 12.40 1.31
N ASP A 374 19.31 11.56 0.99
CA ASP A 374 20.72 11.95 0.95
C ASP A 374 21.16 12.17 -0.50
N ILE A 375 21.77 13.33 -0.77
CA ILE A 375 22.19 13.75 -2.11
C ILE A 375 23.69 13.99 -2.13
N LYS A 376 24.39 13.21 -2.96
CA LYS A 376 25.84 13.38 -3.20
C LYS A 376 26.06 13.65 -4.69
N SER A 377 26.81 14.69 -5.00
CA SER A 377 27.12 15.07 -6.41
C SER A 377 25.88 15.20 -7.30
N LYS A 378 24.81 15.80 -6.75
CA LYS A 378 23.49 16.01 -7.40
C LYS A 378 22.69 14.73 -7.68
N LYS A 379 23.12 13.58 -7.17
CA LYS A 379 22.40 12.30 -7.31
C LYS A 379 21.93 11.80 -5.93
N PRO A 380 20.73 11.23 -5.81
CA PRO A 380 20.33 10.58 -4.58
C PRO A 380 21.20 9.34 -4.33
N THR A 381 21.52 9.08 -3.07
CA THR A 381 22.27 7.90 -2.64
C THR A 381 21.40 6.98 -1.80
N LYS A 382 20.58 7.57 -0.94
CA LYS A 382 19.67 6.86 -0.04
C LYS A 382 18.47 7.73 0.35
N TRP A 383 17.40 7.08 0.79
CA TRP A 383 16.12 7.68 1.14
C TRP A 383 15.75 7.31 2.57
N ARG A 384 15.23 8.28 3.33
CA ARG A 384 14.68 8.06 4.66
C ARG A 384 13.20 7.73 4.55
N VAL A 385 12.80 6.60 5.12
CA VAL A 385 11.45 6.05 5.01
C VAL A 385 10.80 6.00 6.40
N GLU A 386 9.61 6.61 6.56
CA GLU A 386 8.73 6.38 7.71
C GLU A 386 7.81 5.21 7.40
N ASN A 387 7.88 4.17 8.22
CA ASN A 387 7.02 3.00 8.12
C ASN A 387 5.93 3.02 9.21
N SER A 388 4.91 2.18 9.07
CA SER A 388 3.79 2.04 9.99
C SER A 388 3.83 0.73 10.79
N TRP A 389 5.02 0.32 11.27
CA TRP A 389 5.20 -0.90 12.07
C TRP A 389 5.64 -0.63 13.52
N GLY A 390 5.47 0.62 13.97
CA GLY A 390 5.90 1.05 15.29
C GLY A 390 7.41 1.28 15.40
N PRO A 391 7.90 1.68 16.59
CA PRO A 391 9.27 2.16 16.76
C PRO A 391 10.33 1.06 16.95
N LYS A 392 9.95 -0.22 16.98
CA LYS A 392 10.89 -1.32 17.33
C LYS A 392 11.87 -1.67 16.22
N GLY A 393 11.51 -1.48 14.93
CA GLY A 393 12.39 -1.79 13.81
C GLY A 393 13.15 -0.57 13.31
N GLY A 394 14.29 -0.79 12.66
CA GLY A 394 15.13 0.26 12.13
C GLY A 394 15.56 1.33 13.13
N CYS A 395 15.74 2.55 12.68
CA CYS A 395 16.03 3.69 13.55
C CYS A 395 14.72 4.30 14.08
N LYS A 396 14.18 3.76 15.19
CA LYS A 396 12.90 4.21 15.82
C LYS A 396 11.70 4.18 14.87
N GLY A 397 11.61 3.16 13.99
CA GLY A 397 10.54 3.01 13.01
C GLY A 397 10.81 3.71 11.66
N TYR A 398 11.96 4.36 11.52
CA TYR A 398 12.47 4.86 10.25
C TYR A 398 13.45 3.87 9.63
N TYR A 399 13.39 3.76 8.32
CA TYR A 399 14.17 2.80 7.55
C TYR A 399 15.04 3.51 6.53
N LEU A 400 16.16 2.89 6.18
CA LEU A 400 17.03 3.31 5.11
C LEU A 400 16.68 2.54 3.83
N MET A 401 16.51 3.25 2.73
CA MET A 401 16.37 2.67 1.39
C MET A 401 17.50 3.20 0.53
N THR A 402 18.32 2.32 -0.05
CA THR A 402 19.35 2.76 -1.02
C THR A 402 18.71 3.17 -2.35
N ASP A 403 19.40 4.00 -3.12
CA ASP A 403 18.91 4.45 -4.44
C ASP A 403 18.83 3.29 -5.44
N ASN A 404 19.71 2.28 -5.32
CA ASN A 404 19.64 1.06 -6.11
C ASN A 404 18.36 0.28 -5.79
N TRP A 405 18.02 0.15 -4.50
CA TRP A 405 16.76 -0.50 -4.11
C TRP A 405 15.54 0.26 -4.62
N PHE A 406 15.56 1.59 -4.56
CA PHE A 406 14.49 2.44 -5.13
C PHE A 406 14.26 2.09 -6.62
N ASN A 407 15.33 1.96 -7.41
CA ASN A 407 15.22 1.61 -8.82
C ASN A 407 14.51 0.28 -9.05
N GLN A 408 14.80 -0.69 -8.21
CA GLN A 408 14.38 -2.07 -8.42
C GLN A 408 12.99 -2.38 -7.85
N TYR A 409 12.63 -1.82 -6.68
CA TYR A 409 11.45 -2.26 -5.92
C TYR A 409 10.46 -1.14 -5.55
N ASN A 410 10.77 0.12 -5.85
CA ASN A 410 9.79 1.19 -5.75
C ASN A 410 9.00 1.28 -7.07
N TYR A 411 7.68 1.30 -6.96
CA TYR A 411 6.79 1.28 -8.11
C TYR A 411 5.99 2.56 -8.27
N GLU A 412 5.60 3.22 -7.19
CA GLU A 412 4.67 4.33 -7.22
C GLU A 412 5.09 5.44 -6.26
N VAL A 413 4.87 6.69 -6.66
CA VAL A 413 4.96 7.87 -5.79
C VAL A 413 3.76 8.78 -6.02
N VAL A 414 3.31 9.44 -4.96
CA VAL A 414 2.24 10.42 -5.01
C VAL A 414 2.81 11.82 -4.90
N ILE A 415 2.63 12.60 -5.94
CA ILE A 415 3.24 13.92 -6.12
C ILE A 415 2.18 15.00 -6.29
N ASP A 416 2.34 16.13 -5.60
CA ASP A 416 1.50 17.31 -5.80
C ASP A 416 1.73 17.89 -7.20
N LYS A 417 0.64 18.18 -7.92
CA LYS A 417 0.64 18.72 -9.27
C LYS A 417 1.49 20.00 -9.41
N LYS A 418 1.63 20.79 -8.35
CA LYS A 418 2.48 22.01 -8.36
C LYS A 418 3.96 21.73 -8.65
N TYR A 419 4.43 20.50 -8.39
CA TYR A 419 5.82 20.09 -8.66
C TYR A 419 6.03 19.54 -10.07
N LEU A 420 4.94 19.22 -10.78
CA LEU A 420 4.98 18.62 -12.11
C LEU A 420 5.02 19.68 -13.21
N PRO A 421 5.75 19.44 -14.31
CA PRO A 421 5.68 20.30 -15.48
C PRO A 421 4.33 20.15 -16.20
N GLU A 422 3.95 21.16 -16.99
CA GLU A 422 2.66 21.16 -17.66
C GLU A 422 2.43 19.93 -18.55
N ARG A 423 3.46 19.49 -19.26
CA ARG A 423 3.45 18.26 -20.05
C ARG A 423 2.89 17.03 -19.27
N ILE A 424 3.30 16.87 -18.01
CA ILE A 424 2.84 15.75 -17.18
C ILE A 424 1.42 15.99 -16.66
N LYS A 425 1.08 17.22 -16.27
CA LYS A 425 -0.27 17.54 -15.80
C LYS A 425 -1.33 17.30 -16.89
N GLU A 426 -1.04 17.68 -18.14
CA GLU A 426 -1.92 17.46 -19.28
C GLU A 426 -2.21 15.97 -19.54
N MET A 427 -1.27 15.07 -19.23
CA MET A 427 -1.47 13.63 -19.40
C MET A 427 -2.58 13.10 -18.50
N PHE A 428 -2.79 13.67 -17.31
CA PHE A 428 -3.87 13.27 -16.39
C PHE A 428 -5.27 13.67 -16.90
N ASN A 429 -5.38 14.54 -17.90
CA ASN A 429 -6.64 14.90 -18.56
C ASN A 429 -7.04 13.93 -19.69
N LYS A 430 -6.13 13.03 -20.09
CA LYS A 430 -6.41 12.02 -21.11
C LYS A 430 -7.29 10.91 -20.56
N LYS A 431 -7.98 10.21 -21.46
CA LYS A 431 -8.69 8.98 -21.13
C LYS A 431 -7.64 7.89 -20.79
N PRO A 432 -7.69 7.26 -19.63
CA PRO A 432 -6.75 6.20 -19.29
C PRO A 432 -7.00 4.94 -20.11
N VAL A 433 -5.93 4.19 -20.35
CA VAL A 433 -5.99 2.82 -20.86
C VAL A 433 -6.48 1.92 -19.74
N GLU A 434 -7.56 1.18 -19.97
CA GLU A 434 -8.15 0.28 -18.99
C GLU A 434 -7.43 -1.08 -19.00
N LEU A 435 -6.87 -1.47 -17.88
CA LEU A 435 -6.20 -2.75 -17.67
C LEU A 435 -7.14 -3.78 -17.03
N ASN A 436 -6.79 -5.05 -17.18
CA ASN A 436 -7.53 -6.14 -16.55
C ASN A 436 -7.45 -6.07 -15.03
N PRO A 437 -8.46 -6.58 -14.29
CA PRO A 437 -8.49 -6.55 -12.83
C PRO A 437 -7.30 -7.23 -12.13
N TRP A 438 -6.65 -8.16 -12.81
CA TRP A 438 -5.50 -8.92 -12.30
C TRP A 438 -4.14 -8.34 -12.71
N ASP A 439 -4.12 -7.14 -13.28
CA ASP A 439 -2.88 -6.47 -13.66
C ASP A 439 -2.01 -6.16 -12.42
N PRO A 440 -0.68 -6.37 -12.47
CA PRO A 440 0.21 -6.13 -11.34
C PRO A 440 0.26 -4.67 -10.88
N MET A 441 -0.09 -3.69 -11.73
CA MET A 441 -0.17 -2.29 -11.32
C MET A 441 -1.19 -2.05 -10.18
N GLY A 442 -2.19 -2.93 -10.01
CA GLY A 442 -3.20 -2.83 -8.95
C GLY A 442 -2.90 -3.67 -7.70
N ALA A 443 -1.73 -4.26 -7.58
CA ALA A 443 -1.45 -5.27 -6.56
C ALA A 443 -1.60 -4.76 -5.11
N LEU A 444 -1.28 -3.51 -4.81
CA LEU A 444 -1.39 -2.94 -3.46
C LEU A 444 -2.84 -2.92 -2.92
N ALA A 445 -3.82 -2.97 -3.78
CA ALA A 445 -5.24 -2.96 -3.43
C ALA A 445 -5.88 -4.36 -3.44
N LYS A 446 -5.07 -5.41 -3.34
CA LYS A 446 -5.52 -6.81 -3.28
C LYS A 446 -5.36 -7.40 -1.89
#